data_52db80c970143dbb340b2e153eccf63e
#
_entry.id   52db80c970143dbb340b2e153eccf63e
#
_cell.length_a   1.000
_cell.length_b   1.000
_cell.length_c   1.000
_cell.angle_alpha   90.00
_cell.angle_beta   90.00
_cell.angle_gamma   90.00
#
_symmetry.space_group_name_H-M   'P 1'
#
loop_
_entity.id
_entity.type
_entity.pdbx_description
1 polymer ?
#
loop_
_entity_poly.entity_id
_entity_poly.type
_entity_poly.pdbx_seq_one_letter_code
_entity_poly.pdbx_strand_id
1 'polypeptide(L)'
;MFELSETGNQNVINLVEYRSEIKTLLDEFYSVQFFLKRKGIFYQFKLRTTSSNRPCILVKKDSPVFTELQVGDILDMKYNNPESLDASRLFKTQIISKNPHDCYTGHSIVELSIINNIKEKLN
;
A
#
# COMPACT_ATOMS: atom_id res chain seq x y z
N MET A 1 -4.19 -22.32 -11.76
CA MET A 1 -4.50 -21.61 -11.90
C MET A 1 -4.40 -20.85 -12.85
N PHE A 2 -3.85 -20.72 -13.36
CA PHE A 2 -3.69 -19.94 -14.42
C PHE A 2 -4.15 -20.50 -15.70
N GLU A 3 -5.10 -21.39 -15.67
CA GLU A 3 -5.67 -21.84 -16.90
C GLU A 3 -6.26 -20.74 -17.70
N LEU A 4 -6.76 -19.71 -16.99
CA LEU A 4 -7.28 -18.58 -17.70
C LEU A 4 -6.23 -17.90 -18.54
N SER A 5 -4.99 -17.95 -18.10
CA SER A 5 -3.98 -17.31 -18.88
C SER A 5 -3.75 -18.03 -20.18
N GLU A 6 -4.14 -19.25 -20.27
CA GLU A 6 -3.95 -19.99 -21.50
C GLU A 6 -5.00 -19.70 -22.53
N THR A 7 -6.06 -19.03 -22.15
CA THR A 7 -7.07 -18.70 -23.13
C THR A 7 -6.66 -17.62 -24.08
N GLY A 8 -5.60 -16.90 -23.76
CA GLY A 8 -5.16 -15.84 -24.63
C GLY A 8 -5.81 -14.50 -24.42
N ASN A 9 -6.71 -14.38 -23.49
CA ASN A 9 -7.33 -13.12 -23.21
C ASN A 9 -6.44 -12.36 -22.22
N GLN A 10 -5.59 -11.50 -22.76
CA GLN A 10 -4.58 -10.85 -21.96
C GLN A 10 -5.14 -9.87 -20.94
N ASN A 11 -6.26 -9.24 -21.23
CA ASN A 11 -6.85 -8.31 -20.26
C ASN A 11 -7.31 -9.06 -19.03
N VAL A 12 -7.91 -10.20 -19.21
CA VAL A 12 -8.34 -11.00 -18.08
C VAL A 12 -7.14 -11.52 -17.30
N ILE A 13 -6.11 -11.92 -18.02
CA ILE A 13 -4.89 -12.40 -17.39
C ILE A 13 -4.29 -11.32 -16.51
N ASN A 14 -4.17 -10.13 -17.03
CA ASN A 14 -3.57 -9.04 -16.27
C ASN A 14 -4.37 -8.71 -15.03
N LEU A 15 -5.69 -8.74 -15.13
CA LEU A 15 -6.53 -8.46 -14.00
C LEU A 15 -6.35 -9.50 -12.90
N VAL A 16 -6.30 -10.77 -13.29
CA VAL A 16 -6.11 -11.84 -12.32
C VAL A 16 -4.75 -11.71 -11.65
N GLU A 17 -3.71 -11.44 -12.43
CA GLU A 17 -2.37 -11.29 -11.88
C GLU A 17 -2.29 -10.13 -10.92
N TYR A 18 -2.95 -9.04 -11.25
CA TYR A 18 -2.93 -7.87 -10.39
C TYR A 18 -3.57 -8.18 -9.05
N ARG A 19 -4.70 -8.86 -9.06
CA ARG A 19 -5.37 -9.22 -7.82
C ARG A 19 -4.56 -10.19 -7.00
N SER A 20 -3.91 -11.14 -7.67
CA SER A 20 -3.06 -12.09 -6.97
C SER A 20 -1.87 -11.40 -6.32
N GLU A 21 -1.29 -10.43 -7.01
CA GLU A 21 -0.17 -9.71 -6.48
C GLU A 21 -0.54 -8.93 -5.23
N ILE A 22 -1.68 -8.27 -5.25
CA ILE A 22 -2.11 -7.51 -4.09
C ILE A 22 -2.39 -8.43 -2.91
N LYS A 23 -3.07 -9.52 -3.16
CA LYS A 23 -3.36 -10.48 -2.11
C LYS A 23 -2.07 -11.03 -1.51
N THR A 24 -1.12 -11.39 -2.37
CA THR A 24 0.16 -11.91 -1.90
C THR A 24 0.89 -10.87 -1.09
N LEU A 25 0.84 -9.62 -1.52
CA LEU A 25 1.50 -8.54 -0.81
C LEU A 25 0.94 -8.39 0.59
N LEU A 26 -0.38 -8.43 0.73
CA LEU A 26 -1.01 -8.25 2.02
C LEU A 26 -0.79 -9.45 2.94
N ASP A 27 -0.61 -10.64 2.36
CA ASP A 27 -0.27 -11.81 3.14
C ASP A 27 1.18 -11.76 3.60
N GLU A 28 2.03 -11.17 2.77
CA GLU A 28 3.45 -11.14 3.02
C GLU A 28 3.88 -10.01 3.95
N PHE A 29 3.22 -8.88 3.87
CA PHE A 29 3.65 -7.69 4.60
C PHE A 29 2.62 -7.28 5.62
N TYR A 30 3.11 -6.85 6.77
CA TYR A 30 2.27 -6.54 7.91
C TYR A 30 2.13 -5.05 8.14
N SER A 31 3.18 -4.30 7.84
CA SER A 31 3.19 -2.87 8.10
C SER A 31 3.91 -2.13 7.00
N VAL A 32 3.70 -0.84 6.96
CA VAL A 32 4.34 0.03 5.99
C VAL A 32 4.96 1.20 6.76
N GLN A 33 6.15 1.60 6.31
CA GLN A 33 6.91 2.66 6.96
C GLN A 33 7.34 3.68 5.91
N PHE A 34 7.25 4.95 6.25
CA PHE A 34 7.68 5.99 5.33
C PHE A 34 8.21 7.18 6.12
N PHE A 35 9.00 7.99 5.44
CA PHE A 35 9.64 9.16 6.02
C PHE A 35 9.02 10.42 5.44
N LEU A 36 8.61 11.33 6.31
CA LEU A 36 8.10 12.62 5.88
C LEU A 36 9.20 13.66 6.09
N LYS A 37 9.74 14.14 4.98
CA LYS A 37 10.88 15.05 5.03
C LYS A 37 10.58 16.32 5.82
N ARG A 38 9.39 16.87 5.64
CA ARG A 38 9.05 18.12 6.29
C ARG A 38 9.04 18.01 7.79
N LYS A 39 8.69 16.82 8.30
CA LYS A 39 8.66 16.59 9.73
C LYS A 39 9.94 15.96 10.25
N GLY A 40 10.73 15.35 9.35
CA GLY A 40 11.93 14.65 9.76
C GLY A 40 11.63 13.41 10.58
N ILE A 41 10.51 12.78 10.36
CA ILE A 41 10.03 11.67 11.19
C ILE A 41 9.63 10.49 10.32
N PHE A 42 9.95 9.28 10.79
CA PHE A 42 9.43 8.06 10.21
C PHE A 42 8.10 7.74 10.85
N TYR A 43 7.16 7.28 10.02
CA TYR A 43 5.87 6.79 10.48
C TYR A 43 5.72 5.35 10.08
N GLN A 44 5.09 4.57 10.93
CA GLN A 44 4.83 3.17 10.65
C GLN A 44 3.39 2.88 10.94
N PHE A 45 2.72 2.20 10.02
CA PHE A 45 1.31 1.86 10.16
C PHE A 45 1.10 0.40 9.81
N LYS A 46 0.12 -0.20 10.46
CA LYS A 46 -0.31 -1.53 10.08
C LYS A 46 -0.94 -1.48 8.70
N LEU A 47 -0.59 -2.44 7.86
CA LEU A 47 -1.16 -2.54 6.53
C LEU A 47 -2.49 -3.26 6.63
N ARG A 48 -3.51 -2.69 6.00
CA ARG A 48 -4.86 -3.23 6.02
C ARG A 48 -5.41 -3.24 4.60
N THR A 49 -6.60 -3.81 4.45
CA THR A 49 -7.31 -3.79 3.17
C THR A 49 -8.64 -3.10 3.32
N THR A 50 -9.06 -2.44 2.26
CA THR A 50 -10.42 -1.94 2.17
C THR A 50 -11.35 -3.07 1.76
N SER A 51 -12.65 -2.79 1.77
CA SER A 51 -13.63 -3.77 1.30
C SER A 51 -13.44 -4.11 -0.17
N SER A 52 -12.76 -3.24 -0.91
CA SER A 52 -12.46 -3.49 -2.33
C SER A 52 -11.10 -4.15 -2.51
N ASN A 53 -10.51 -4.66 -1.44
CA ASN A 53 -9.21 -5.32 -1.49
C ASN A 53 -8.07 -4.41 -1.90
N ARG A 54 -8.15 -3.14 -1.54
CA ARG A 54 -7.05 -2.21 -1.79
C ARG A 54 -6.23 -2.06 -0.52
N PRO A 55 -4.91 -1.94 -0.63
CA PRO A 55 -4.10 -1.70 0.56
C PRO A 55 -4.41 -0.32 1.12
N CYS A 56 -4.43 -0.23 2.44
CA CYS A 56 -4.72 1.03 3.11
C CYS A 56 -4.10 1.06 4.49
N ILE A 57 -4.08 2.26 5.07
CA ILE A 57 -3.69 2.46 6.46
C ILE A 57 -4.76 3.31 7.12
N LEU A 58 -4.86 3.18 8.44
CA LEU A 58 -5.77 4.01 9.23
C LEU A 58 -4.96 5.10 9.89
N VAL A 59 -5.35 6.36 9.64
CA VAL A 59 -4.61 7.50 10.14
C VAL A 59 -5.56 8.36 10.96
N LYS A 60 -5.13 8.76 12.15
CA LYS A 60 -5.93 9.65 12.98
C LYS A 60 -6.04 11.01 12.32
N LYS A 61 -7.27 11.54 12.26
CA LYS A 61 -7.51 12.81 11.58
C LYS A 61 -6.83 13.98 12.26
N ASP A 62 -6.62 13.89 13.57
CA ASP A 62 -5.99 14.99 14.29
C ASP A 62 -4.47 14.84 14.37
N SER A 63 -3.90 13.85 13.66
CA SER A 63 -2.46 13.68 13.68
C SER A 63 -1.81 14.53 12.60
N PRO A 64 -0.57 14.96 12.81
CA PRO A 64 0.13 15.75 11.78
C PRO A 64 0.30 14.98 10.48
N VAL A 65 0.46 13.66 10.55
CA VAL A 65 0.69 12.88 9.34
C VAL A 65 -0.54 12.92 8.43
N PHE A 66 -1.74 13.04 8.99
CA PHE A 66 -2.94 13.08 8.16
C PHE A 66 -2.90 14.28 7.22
N THR A 67 -2.49 15.43 7.73
CA THR A 67 -2.41 16.65 6.93
C THR A 67 -1.29 16.55 5.90
N GLU A 68 -0.19 15.93 6.26
CA GLU A 68 0.96 15.84 5.37
C GLU A 68 0.73 14.88 4.20
N LEU A 69 -0.08 13.86 4.39
CA LEU A 69 -0.38 12.93 3.30
C LEU A 69 -1.49 13.50 2.45
N GLN A 70 -1.16 13.84 1.21
CA GLN A 70 -2.15 14.41 0.30
C GLN A 70 -2.45 13.46 -0.83
N VAL A 71 -3.71 13.44 -1.25
CA VAL A 71 -4.11 12.61 -2.37
C VAL A 71 -3.29 12.99 -3.59
N GLY A 72 -2.71 11.99 -4.24
CA GLY A 72 -1.83 12.20 -5.36
C GLY A 72 -0.36 12.14 -5.02
N ASP A 73 -0.01 12.26 -3.75
CA ASP A 73 1.40 12.18 -3.34
C ASP A 73 1.97 10.81 -3.63
N ILE A 74 3.22 10.78 -4.04
CA ILE A 74 3.95 9.55 -4.27
C ILE A 74 5.10 9.50 -3.27
N LEU A 75 5.13 8.41 -2.51
CA LEU A 75 6.12 8.25 -1.45
C LEU A 75 6.83 6.92 -1.61
N ASP A 76 8.09 6.90 -1.20
CA ASP A 76 8.82 5.65 -1.09
C ASP A 76 8.46 5.02 0.23
N MET A 77 7.78 3.89 0.17
CA MET A 77 7.32 3.22 1.38
C MET A 77 7.96 1.86 1.51
N LYS A 78 8.39 1.57 2.74
CA LYS A 78 9.00 0.29 3.05
C LYS A 78 7.92 -0.62 3.63
N TYR A 79 7.71 -1.75 2.98
CA TYR A 79 6.74 -2.74 3.40
C TYR A 79 7.46 -3.82 4.20
N ASN A 80 7.04 -4.02 5.42
CA ASN A 80 7.76 -4.86 6.38
C ASN A 80 7.08 -6.19 6.59
N ASN A 81 7.91 -7.23 6.60
CA ASN A 81 7.48 -8.58 6.92
C ASN A 81 7.80 -8.84 8.38
N PRO A 82 6.82 -9.23 9.20
CA PRO A 82 7.08 -9.40 10.62
C PRO A 82 8.02 -10.55 10.93
N GLU A 83 8.16 -11.49 10.04
CA GLU A 83 8.96 -12.67 10.30
C GLU A 83 10.39 -12.54 9.81
N SER A 84 10.67 -11.58 8.95
CA SER A 84 12.00 -11.41 8.41
C SER A 84 12.21 -9.99 7.92
N LEU A 85 13.15 -9.30 8.54
CA LEU A 85 13.48 -7.95 8.11
C LEU A 85 14.13 -7.95 6.73
N ASP A 86 14.77 -9.05 6.38
CA ASP A 86 15.41 -9.14 5.08
C ASP A 86 14.40 -9.23 3.96
N ALA A 87 13.16 -9.57 4.27
CA ALA A 87 12.10 -9.65 3.27
C ALA A 87 11.38 -8.33 3.05
N SER A 88 11.79 -7.27 3.76
CA SER A 88 11.18 -5.96 3.55
C SER A 88 11.49 -5.44 2.16
N ARG A 89 10.57 -4.67 1.61
CA ARG A 89 10.70 -4.15 0.26
C ARG A 89 10.30 -2.70 0.18
N LEU A 90 10.95 -1.97 -0.72
CA LEU A 90 10.60 -0.58 -0.99
C LEU A 90 9.77 -0.51 -2.26
N PHE A 91 8.60 0.12 -2.15
CA PHE A 91 7.75 0.35 -3.31
C PHE A 91 7.37 1.82 -3.37
N LYS A 92 7.35 2.37 -4.59
CA LYS A 92 6.76 3.68 -4.79
C LYS A 92 5.26 3.54 -4.64
N THR A 93 4.70 4.34 -3.76
CA THR A 93 3.30 4.22 -3.37
C THR A 93 2.62 5.55 -3.52
N GLN A 94 1.44 5.56 -4.13
CA GLN A 94 0.67 6.77 -4.31
C GLN A 94 -0.51 6.76 -3.34
N ILE A 95 -0.78 7.92 -2.75
CA ILE A 95 -1.96 8.13 -1.92
C ILE A 95 -3.13 8.38 -2.86
N ILE A 96 -4.11 7.49 -2.89
CA ILE A 96 -5.21 7.64 -3.83
C ILE A 96 -6.49 8.18 -3.22
N SER A 97 -6.67 8.03 -1.92
CA SER A 97 -7.85 8.63 -1.29
C SER A 97 -7.66 8.73 0.20
N LYS A 98 -8.45 9.59 0.82
CA LYS A 98 -8.51 9.76 2.27
C LYS A 98 -10.00 9.82 2.61
N ASN A 99 -10.53 8.74 3.16
CA ASN A 99 -11.96 8.64 3.42
C ASN A 99 -12.23 8.38 4.90
N PRO A 100 -13.33 8.91 5.44
CA PRO A 100 -13.67 8.62 6.83
C PRO A 100 -13.95 7.14 7.02
N HIS A 101 -13.65 6.63 8.20
CA HIS A 101 -13.95 5.26 8.54
C HIS A 101 -15.17 5.24 9.45
N ASP A 102 -16.18 4.47 9.08
CA ASP A 102 -17.42 4.45 9.82
C ASP A 102 -17.28 3.84 11.21
N CYS A 103 -16.43 2.83 11.33
CA CYS A 103 -16.28 2.10 12.58
C CYS A 103 -15.25 2.72 13.53
N TYR A 104 -14.27 3.44 12.98
CA TYR A 104 -13.22 4.02 13.79
C TYR A 104 -13.34 5.54 13.76
N THR A 105 -14.11 6.05 14.69
CA THR A 105 -14.34 7.49 14.80
C THR A 105 -13.02 8.21 14.95
N GLY A 106 -12.85 9.29 14.20
CA GLY A 106 -11.61 10.07 14.28
C GLY A 106 -10.48 9.55 13.43
N HIS A 107 -10.70 8.46 12.70
CA HIS A 107 -9.69 7.91 11.79
C HIS A 107 -10.15 8.04 10.35
N SER A 108 -9.19 8.05 9.45
CA SER A 108 -9.44 8.07 8.02
C SER A 108 -8.78 6.86 7.39
N ILE A 109 -9.44 6.30 6.40
CA ILE A 109 -8.85 5.26 5.58
C ILE A 109 -8.06 5.95 4.49
N VAL A 110 -6.75 5.75 4.48
CA VAL A 110 -5.88 6.29 3.45
C VAL A 110 -5.51 5.15 2.52
N GLU A 111 -6.06 5.17 1.31
CA GLU A 111 -5.82 4.11 0.35
C GLU A 111 -4.51 4.32 -0.38
N LEU A 112 -3.81 3.22 -0.61
CA LEU A 112 -2.50 3.22 -1.22
C LEU A 112 -2.54 2.48 -2.53
N SER A 113 -1.71 2.92 -3.47
CA SER A 113 -1.55 2.21 -4.73
C SER A 113 -0.07 2.06 -5.00
N ILE A 114 0.39 0.84 -5.11
CA ILE A 114 1.79 0.60 -5.41
C ILE A 114 2.01 0.84 -6.89
N ILE A 115 2.95 1.74 -7.18
CA ILE A 115 3.22 2.12 -8.56
C ILE A 115 4.28 1.23 -9.16
N ASN A 116 5.41 1.07 -8.47
CA ASN A 116 6.40 0.13 -8.94
C ASN A 116 7.38 -0.20 -7.83
N ASN A 117 8.23 -1.17 -8.11
CA ASN A 117 9.25 -1.65 -7.19
C ASN A 117 10.50 -0.81 -7.40
N ILE A 118 10.93 -0.11 -6.36
CA ILE A 118 12.07 0.78 -6.47
C ILE A 118 13.34 0.02 -6.84
N LYS A 119 13.47 -1.19 -6.32
CA LYS A 119 14.65 -1.98 -6.65
C LYS A 119 14.79 -2.22 -8.14
N GLU A 120 13.69 -2.47 -8.81
CA GLU A 120 13.75 -2.69 -10.25
C GLU A 120 14.16 -1.45 -10.99
N LYS A 121 13.79 -0.30 -10.45
CA LYS A 121 14.15 0.93 -11.11
C LYS A 121 15.64 1.19 -11.07
N LEU A 122 16.31 0.69 -10.07
CA LEU A 122 17.73 0.94 -9.94
C LEU A 122 18.55 0.09 -10.89
N ASN A 123 17.95 -0.87 -11.50
CA ASN A 123 18.63 -1.68 -12.48
C ASN A 123 18.60 -1.01 -13.85
#